data_8e7c4d75a0a2e08d609a022985c9710b
#
_entry.id   8e7c4d75a0a2e08d609a022985c9710b
#
_cell.length_a   1.000
_cell.length_b   1.000
_cell.length_c   1.000
_cell.angle_alpha   90.00
_cell.angle_beta   90.00
_cell.angle_gamma   90.00
#
_symmetry.space_group_name_H-M   'P 1'
#
loop_
_entity.id
_entity.type
_entity.pdbx_description
1 polymer ?
#
loop_
_entity_poly.entity_id
_entity_poly.type
_entity_poly.pdbx_seq_one_letter_code
_entity_poly.pdbx_strand_id
1 'polypeptide(L)'
;HLYGGAMFAAPQLADYYLSPRNHGAPLYRSRRRQTELAARDSARAPSPTFKAIGADNVATGSMAGMRLIHALRAALGPRLAVWPFDDVTPLDRLAMVMVEIFPSYYFHRAGFNPAKNAAADPAFMNGALAAYDSRGVGQDFAPRGADADEADAIISAAALRWFAGQGATWTAPPAAALEGWIFGVPDVS
;
A
#
# COMPACT_ATOMS: atom_id res chain seq x y z
N HIS A 1 -23.37 6.83 -2.80
CA HIS A 1 -23.57 5.59 -3.30
C HIS A 1 -22.37 4.92 -3.77
N LEU A 2 -21.69 4.43 -3.37
CA LEU A 2 -21.04 3.60 -3.03
C LEU A 2 -20.41 2.65 -3.95
N TYR A 3 -19.31 3.15 -4.40
CA TYR A 3 -18.44 2.53 -5.37
C TYR A 3 -18.18 1.03 -5.08
N GLY A 4 -17.99 0.67 -3.85
CA GLY A 4 -17.73 -0.72 -3.51
C GLY A 4 -18.96 -1.62 -3.59
N GLY A 5 -20.07 -1.19 -3.03
CA GLY A 5 -21.29 -2.00 -2.97
C GLY A 5 -21.88 -2.31 -4.34
N ALA A 6 -21.87 -1.33 -5.24
CA ALA A 6 -22.40 -1.52 -6.60
C ALA A 6 -21.49 -2.45 -7.43
N MET A 7 -20.18 -2.33 -7.30
CA MET A 7 -19.24 -3.19 -8.00
C MET A 7 -19.38 -4.66 -7.57
N PHE A 8 -19.43 -4.92 -6.28
CA PHE A 8 -19.58 -6.30 -5.78
C PHE A 8 -20.97 -6.89 -5.96
N ALA A 9 -21.99 -6.04 -6.15
CA ALA A 9 -23.33 -6.49 -6.43
C ALA A 9 -23.60 -6.67 -7.93
N ALA A 10 -22.70 -6.25 -8.81
CA ALA A 10 -22.85 -6.43 -10.25
C ALA A 10 -22.81 -7.93 -10.58
N PRO A 11 -23.88 -8.51 -11.18
CA PRO A 11 -23.94 -9.95 -11.45
C PRO A 11 -22.77 -10.44 -12.32
N GLN A 12 -22.30 -9.59 -13.23
CA GLN A 12 -21.19 -9.89 -14.13
C GLN A 12 -19.85 -10.08 -13.40
N LEU A 13 -19.70 -9.55 -12.20
CA LEU A 13 -18.48 -9.63 -11.41
C LEU A 13 -18.57 -10.67 -10.28
N ALA A 14 -19.78 -11.14 -9.94
CA ALA A 14 -20.01 -12.06 -8.84
C ALA A 14 -19.21 -13.36 -8.97
N ASP A 15 -18.98 -13.83 -10.19
CA ASP A 15 -18.24 -15.06 -10.45
C ASP A 15 -16.73 -14.90 -10.29
N TYR A 16 -16.22 -13.67 -10.34
CA TYR A 16 -14.79 -13.39 -10.33
C TYR A 16 -14.25 -12.90 -8.99
N TYR A 17 -15.12 -12.35 -8.14
CA TYR A 17 -14.70 -11.75 -6.87
C TYR A 17 -15.22 -12.51 -5.67
N LEU A 18 -14.33 -12.93 -4.79
CA LEU A 18 -14.71 -13.31 -3.44
C LEU A 18 -15.11 -12.08 -2.65
N SER A 19 -16.28 -12.11 -2.04
CA SER A 19 -16.77 -11.04 -1.18
C SER A 19 -17.52 -11.60 0.02
N PRO A 20 -17.82 -10.81 1.06
CA PRO A 20 -18.63 -11.28 2.20
C PRO A 20 -20.00 -11.83 1.81
N ARG A 21 -20.52 -11.43 0.65
CA ARG A 21 -21.80 -11.90 0.11
C ARG A 21 -21.69 -13.00 -0.92
N ASN A 22 -20.48 -13.26 -1.40
CA ASN A 22 -20.21 -14.25 -2.44
C ASN A 22 -18.90 -14.99 -2.16
N HIS A 23 -19.00 -16.09 -1.45
CA HIS A 23 -17.88 -16.97 -1.13
C HIS A 23 -17.61 -18.01 -2.22
N GLY A 24 -18.54 -18.15 -3.15
CA GLY A 24 -18.51 -19.22 -4.15
C GLY A 24 -18.00 -18.85 -5.53
N ALA A 25 -17.51 -17.60 -5.71
CA ALA A 25 -17.05 -17.08 -7.00
C ALA A 25 -16.33 -18.14 -7.87
N PRO A 26 -17.01 -18.81 -8.81
CA PRO A 26 -16.47 -20.02 -9.49
C PRO A 26 -15.31 -19.70 -10.42
N LEU A 27 -15.25 -18.47 -10.92
CA LEU A 27 -14.18 -18.01 -11.81
C LEU A 27 -13.09 -17.25 -11.07
N TYR A 28 -13.19 -17.14 -9.74
CA TYR A 28 -12.12 -16.52 -8.96
C TYR A 28 -10.81 -17.28 -9.15
N ARG A 29 -9.76 -16.52 -9.38
CA ARG A 29 -8.39 -17.03 -9.38
C ARG A 29 -7.55 -16.14 -8.46
N SER A 30 -6.77 -16.75 -7.61
CA SER A 30 -5.77 -16.03 -6.83
C SER A 30 -4.72 -15.46 -7.79
N ARG A 31 -4.76 -14.15 -7.98
CA ARG A 31 -3.86 -13.43 -8.89
C ARG A 31 -3.07 -12.40 -8.11
N ARG A 32 -1.84 -12.21 -8.52
CA ARG A 32 -0.96 -11.17 -8.02
C ARG A 32 -0.54 -10.29 -9.19
N ARG A 33 -0.46 -9.00 -8.94
CA ARG A 33 0.16 -8.04 -9.85
C ARG A 33 1.68 -8.25 -9.84
N GLN A 34 2.36 -7.71 -10.84
CA GLN A 34 3.83 -7.76 -10.91
C GLN A 34 4.48 -7.16 -9.66
N THR A 35 3.95 -6.04 -9.16
CA THR A 35 4.43 -5.41 -7.93
C THR A 35 4.34 -6.34 -6.71
N GLU A 36 3.31 -7.15 -6.60
CA GLU A 36 3.13 -8.09 -5.49
C GLU A 36 4.08 -9.28 -5.58
N LEU A 37 4.41 -9.70 -6.81
CA LEU A 37 5.45 -10.70 -7.05
C LEU A 37 6.83 -10.13 -6.73
N ALA A 38 7.15 -8.93 -7.20
CA ALA A 38 8.39 -8.23 -6.90
C ALA A 38 8.57 -7.98 -5.39
N ALA A 39 7.50 -7.57 -4.71
CA ALA A 39 7.49 -7.42 -3.26
C ALA A 39 7.77 -8.74 -2.54
N ARG A 40 7.17 -9.86 -2.99
CA ARG A 40 7.44 -11.20 -2.46
C ARG A 40 8.90 -11.57 -2.60
N ASP A 41 9.46 -11.36 -3.79
CA ASP A 41 10.81 -11.83 -4.13
C ASP A 41 11.89 -10.95 -3.48
N SER A 42 11.56 -9.70 -3.13
CA SER A 42 12.48 -8.78 -2.45
C SER A 42 12.34 -8.73 -0.92
N ALA A 43 11.15 -9.01 -0.37
CA ALA A 43 10.92 -8.99 1.07
C ALA A 43 9.63 -9.72 1.51
N ARG A 44 8.44 -9.21 1.15
CA ARG A 44 7.15 -9.72 1.63
C ARG A 44 6.03 -9.51 0.60
N ALA A 45 5.25 -10.55 0.30
CA ALA A 45 4.09 -10.45 -0.57
C ALA A 45 2.86 -9.89 0.17
N PRO A 46 2.13 -8.95 -0.44
CA PRO A 46 0.75 -8.62 -0.04
C PRO A 46 -0.22 -9.77 -0.34
N SER A 47 -1.45 -9.64 0.18
CA SER A 47 -2.55 -10.53 -0.19
C SER A 47 -2.90 -10.41 -1.68
N PRO A 48 -3.43 -11.49 -2.28
CA PRO A 48 -3.81 -11.46 -3.69
C PRO A 48 -4.87 -10.41 -3.99
N THR A 49 -4.78 -9.79 -5.16
CA THR A 49 -5.78 -8.90 -5.74
C THR A 49 -7.12 -9.64 -5.95
N PHE A 50 -8.23 -8.92 -6.03
CA PHE A 50 -9.59 -9.45 -6.23
C PHE A 50 -10.17 -10.28 -5.08
N LYS A 51 -9.50 -10.35 -3.96
CA LYS A 51 -10.02 -10.95 -2.73
C LYS A 51 -10.55 -9.84 -1.83
N ALA A 52 -11.86 -9.75 -1.66
CA ALA A 52 -12.50 -8.73 -0.84
C ALA A 52 -13.06 -9.30 0.48
N ILE A 53 -12.51 -10.39 0.95
CA ILE A 53 -12.86 -11.05 2.23
C ILE A 53 -11.62 -11.43 3.01
N GLY A 54 -11.75 -11.49 4.32
CA GLY A 54 -10.67 -11.79 5.24
C GLY A 54 -10.09 -10.54 5.89
N ALA A 55 -9.46 -10.71 7.04
CA ALA A 55 -8.90 -9.61 7.82
C ALA A 55 -7.70 -8.92 7.16
N ASP A 56 -7.06 -9.62 6.23
CA ASP A 56 -5.84 -9.21 5.56
C ASP A 56 -6.08 -8.50 4.20
N ASN A 57 -7.34 -8.20 3.87
CA ASN A 57 -7.64 -7.54 2.61
C ASN A 57 -8.12 -6.10 2.79
N VAL A 58 -7.70 -5.25 1.89
CA VAL A 58 -8.02 -3.82 1.89
C VAL A 58 -8.97 -3.41 0.77
N ALA A 59 -9.62 -4.36 0.10
CA ALA A 59 -10.46 -4.04 -1.06
C ALA A 59 -11.56 -3.02 -0.75
N THR A 60 -12.22 -3.14 0.40
CA THR A 60 -13.24 -2.18 0.82
C THR A 60 -12.64 -0.81 1.12
N GLY A 61 -11.48 -0.77 1.76
CA GLY A 61 -10.71 0.46 2.00
C GLY A 61 -10.26 1.11 0.70
N SER A 62 -9.78 0.30 -0.26
CA SER A 62 -9.36 0.79 -1.58
C SER A 62 -10.50 1.46 -2.33
N MET A 63 -11.70 0.90 -2.26
CA MET A 63 -12.89 1.51 -2.89
C MET A 63 -13.30 2.82 -2.22
N ALA A 64 -13.15 2.94 -0.90
CA ALA A 64 -13.33 4.19 -0.20
C ALA A 64 -12.25 5.21 -0.60
N GLY A 65 -11.00 4.75 -0.74
CA GLY A 65 -9.87 5.54 -1.19
C GLY A 65 -10.04 6.14 -2.58
N MET A 66 -10.64 5.41 -3.52
CA MET A 66 -10.94 5.95 -4.86
C MET A 66 -11.84 7.19 -4.82
N ARG A 67 -12.77 7.28 -3.87
CA ARG A 67 -13.59 8.49 -3.68
C ARG A 67 -12.76 9.66 -3.18
N LEU A 68 -11.84 9.38 -2.27
CA LEU A 68 -10.92 10.41 -1.78
C LEU A 68 -10.03 10.92 -2.91
N ILE A 69 -9.48 10.03 -3.74
CA ILE A 69 -8.68 10.41 -4.91
C ILE A 69 -9.49 11.29 -5.85
N HIS A 70 -10.75 10.92 -6.14
CA HIS A 70 -11.62 11.70 -6.99
C HIS A 70 -11.86 13.11 -6.42
N ALA A 71 -12.15 13.22 -5.13
CA ALA A 71 -12.36 14.51 -4.46
C ALA A 71 -11.08 15.37 -4.45
N LEU A 72 -9.93 14.75 -4.21
CA LEU A 72 -8.64 15.45 -4.22
C LEU A 72 -8.26 15.92 -5.62
N ARG A 73 -8.54 15.12 -6.67
CA ARG A 73 -8.33 15.55 -8.05
C ARG A 73 -9.21 16.76 -8.40
N ALA A 74 -10.46 16.78 -7.93
CA ALA A 74 -11.33 17.93 -8.14
C ALA A 74 -10.83 19.20 -7.43
N ALA A 75 -10.26 19.04 -6.23
CA ALA A 75 -9.78 20.17 -5.42
C ALA A 75 -8.40 20.70 -5.85
N LEU A 76 -7.48 19.81 -6.21
CA LEU A 76 -6.07 20.15 -6.47
C LEU A 76 -5.74 20.24 -7.96
N GLY A 77 -6.57 19.63 -8.82
CA GLY A 77 -6.33 19.59 -10.27
C GLY A 77 -4.96 19.01 -10.60
N PRO A 78 -4.19 19.67 -11.50
CA PRO A 78 -2.88 19.17 -11.94
C PRO A 78 -1.78 19.24 -10.86
N ARG A 79 -2.07 19.78 -9.68
CA ARG A 79 -1.15 19.76 -8.53
C ARG A 79 -1.21 18.46 -7.72
N LEU A 80 -2.12 17.54 -8.04
CA LEU A 80 -2.15 16.18 -7.50
C LEU A 80 -1.62 15.23 -8.56
N ALA A 81 -0.61 14.45 -8.20
CA ALA A 81 -0.20 13.28 -8.98
C ALA A 81 -0.52 11.99 -8.22
N VAL A 82 -0.97 10.98 -8.94
CA VAL A 82 -1.15 9.60 -8.42
C VAL A 82 -0.10 8.74 -9.12
N TRP A 83 1.00 8.51 -8.44
CA TRP A 83 2.08 7.68 -8.96
C TRP A 83 1.68 6.20 -8.94
N PRO A 84 2.00 5.39 -9.97
CA PRO A 84 2.84 5.69 -11.12
C PRO A 84 2.07 6.13 -12.39
N PHE A 85 0.81 6.50 -12.27
CA PHE A 85 -0.05 6.82 -13.42
C PHE A 85 0.12 8.25 -13.95
N ASP A 86 0.49 9.16 -13.06
CA ASP A 86 0.72 10.57 -13.41
C ASP A 86 2.21 10.89 -13.35
N ASP A 87 2.64 11.86 -14.19
CA ASP A 87 4.00 12.39 -14.12
C ASP A 87 4.19 13.15 -12.78
N VAL A 88 5.28 12.84 -12.12
CA VAL A 88 5.68 13.49 -10.86
C VAL A 88 6.82 14.47 -11.03
N THR A 89 7.23 14.76 -12.24
CA THR A 89 8.35 15.65 -12.56
C THR A 89 7.86 16.98 -13.12
N PRO A 90 8.26 18.12 -12.54
CA PRO A 90 9.06 18.28 -11.33
C PRO A 90 8.21 18.25 -10.06
N LEU A 91 8.72 17.62 -9.00
CA LEU A 91 8.02 17.43 -7.73
C LEU A 91 7.60 18.72 -7.05
N ASP A 92 8.37 19.80 -7.20
CA ASP A 92 8.12 21.10 -6.55
C ASP A 92 6.87 21.83 -7.06
N ARG A 93 6.33 21.43 -8.21
CA ARG A 93 5.05 21.92 -8.74
C ARG A 93 3.83 21.22 -8.20
N LEU A 94 4.02 20.11 -7.53
CA LEU A 94 2.94 19.31 -6.97
C LEU A 94 2.62 19.75 -5.54
N ALA A 95 1.34 19.82 -5.21
CA ALA A 95 0.89 20.00 -3.84
C ALA A 95 0.88 18.65 -3.09
N MET A 96 0.69 17.55 -3.84
CA MET A 96 0.59 16.20 -3.29
C MET A 96 0.95 15.16 -4.33
N VAL A 97 1.68 14.15 -3.91
CA VAL A 97 1.82 12.89 -4.64
C VAL A 97 1.21 11.77 -3.81
N MET A 98 0.30 11.02 -4.40
CA MET A 98 -0.27 9.83 -3.78
C MET A 98 0.44 8.59 -4.31
N VAL A 99 0.77 7.68 -3.42
CA VAL A 99 1.43 6.41 -3.72
C VAL A 99 0.74 5.26 -3.02
N GLU A 100 0.81 4.07 -3.58
CA GLU A 100 0.40 2.84 -2.92
C GLU A 100 1.49 2.40 -1.94
N ILE A 101 1.11 2.04 -0.72
CA ILE A 101 2.03 1.56 0.32
C ILE A 101 1.67 0.15 0.80
N PHE A 102 2.68 -0.54 1.32
CA PHE A 102 2.51 -1.81 2.01
C PHE A 102 3.42 -1.86 3.25
N PRO A 103 2.92 -1.45 4.43
CA PRO A 103 3.73 -1.29 5.64
C PRO A 103 4.52 -2.55 6.03
N SER A 104 3.88 -3.72 5.95
CA SER A 104 4.54 -5.00 6.23
C SER A 104 5.77 -5.24 5.33
N TYR A 105 5.74 -4.79 4.07
CA TYR A 105 6.89 -4.83 3.18
C TYR A 105 8.05 -3.98 3.73
N TYR A 106 7.76 -2.78 4.22
CA TYR A 106 8.80 -1.88 4.74
C TYR A 106 9.48 -2.45 5.98
N PHE A 107 8.73 -3.07 6.89
CA PHE A 107 9.33 -3.79 8.01
C PHE A 107 10.25 -4.92 7.53
N HIS A 108 9.78 -5.78 6.66
CA HIS A 108 10.57 -6.92 6.17
C HIS A 108 11.80 -6.47 5.39
N ARG A 109 11.69 -5.41 4.58
CA ARG A 109 12.82 -4.82 3.88
C ARG A 109 13.88 -4.26 4.84
N ALA A 110 13.48 -3.74 5.97
CA ALA A 110 14.39 -3.31 7.04
C ALA A 110 15.00 -4.49 7.82
N GLY A 111 14.63 -5.73 7.53
CA GLY A 111 15.08 -6.93 8.25
C GLY A 111 14.25 -7.28 9.49
N PHE A 112 13.08 -6.68 9.65
CA PHE A 112 12.21 -6.86 10.82
C PHE A 112 10.88 -7.54 10.42
N ASN A 113 10.51 -8.56 11.23
CA ASN A 113 9.22 -9.24 11.03
C ASN A 113 8.19 -8.74 12.06
N PRO A 114 7.15 -8.00 11.66
CA PRO A 114 6.18 -7.40 12.59
C PRO A 114 5.16 -8.41 13.16
N ALA A 115 5.44 -9.72 13.10
CA ALA A 115 4.53 -10.73 13.64
C ALA A 115 4.34 -10.60 15.16
N LYS A 116 3.14 -10.91 15.65
CA LYS A 116 2.81 -11.08 17.07
C LYS A 116 3.11 -9.87 17.96
N ASN A 117 2.64 -8.70 17.59
CA ASN A 117 2.78 -7.46 18.38
C ASN A 117 4.23 -6.94 18.52
N ALA A 118 5.18 -7.46 17.73
CA ALA A 118 6.55 -6.96 17.78
C ALA A 118 6.63 -5.44 17.53
N ALA A 119 5.76 -4.92 16.66
CA ALA A 119 5.67 -3.49 16.37
C ALA A 119 5.19 -2.62 17.57
N ALA A 120 4.78 -3.21 18.68
CA ALA A 120 4.50 -2.49 19.93
C ALA A 120 5.76 -2.30 20.80
N ASP A 121 6.86 -2.97 20.47
CA ASP A 121 8.13 -2.83 21.18
C ASP A 121 8.92 -1.64 20.63
N PRO A 122 9.29 -0.64 21.47
CA PRO A 122 10.11 0.49 21.06
C PRO A 122 11.46 0.09 20.47
N ALA A 123 12.09 -0.95 20.97
CA ALA A 123 13.38 -1.41 20.44
C ALA A 123 13.26 -1.99 19.03
N PHE A 124 12.21 -2.76 18.78
CA PHE A 124 11.86 -3.26 17.45
C PHE A 124 11.59 -2.11 16.47
N MET A 125 10.75 -1.16 16.87
CA MET A 125 10.43 0.00 16.04
C MET A 125 11.67 0.84 15.73
N ASN A 126 12.51 1.08 16.72
CA ASN A 126 13.72 1.89 16.54
C ASN A 126 14.74 1.20 15.61
N GLY A 127 14.86 -0.13 15.68
CA GLY A 127 15.66 -0.89 14.74
C GLY A 127 15.15 -0.76 13.30
N ALA A 128 13.85 -0.92 13.09
CA ALA A 128 13.24 -0.79 11.77
C ALA A 128 13.33 0.64 11.21
N LEU A 129 13.16 1.65 12.04
CA LEU A 129 13.25 3.06 11.65
C LEU A 129 14.68 3.47 11.28
N ALA A 130 15.68 2.92 11.97
CA ALA A 130 17.09 3.18 11.67
C ALA A 130 17.47 2.75 10.25
N ALA A 131 16.85 1.70 9.70
CA ALA A 131 17.08 1.26 8.33
C ALA A 131 16.63 2.29 7.27
N TYR A 132 15.83 3.27 7.67
CA TYR A 132 15.35 4.37 6.84
C TYR A 132 15.91 5.73 7.26
N ASP A 133 17.02 5.76 7.98
CA ASP A 133 17.64 6.98 8.53
C ASP A 133 16.62 7.87 9.27
N SER A 134 15.70 7.25 9.99
CA SER A 134 14.63 7.93 10.69
C SER A 134 14.86 7.96 12.18
N ARG A 135 14.38 9.05 12.82
CA ARG A 135 14.37 9.17 14.28
C ARG A 135 13.51 8.06 14.89
N GLY A 136 13.99 7.47 15.96
CA GLY A 136 13.27 6.45 16.72
C GLY A 136 12.09 7.01 17.52
N VAL A 137 11.24 6.10 18.00
CA VAL A 137 10.15 6.37 18.94
C VAL A 137 10.67 6.41 20.40
N GLY A 138 9.91 7.04 21.29
CA GLY A 138 10.22 7.07 22.72
C GLY A 138 10.07 5.72 23.39
N GLN A 139 10.64 5.57 24.58
CA GLN A 139 10.54 4.33 25.36
C GLN A 139 9.13 4.06 25.89
N ASP A 140 8.30 5.08 25.94
CA ASP A 140 6.89 5.04 26.31
C ASP A 140 5.95 4.81 25.11
N PHE A 141 6.52 4.49 23.94
CA PHE A 141 5.75 4.23 22.75
C PHE A 141 4.79 3.06 22.96
N ALA A 142 3.52 3.33 22.82
CA ALA A 142 2.45 2.36 22.88
C ALA A 142 1.52 2.61 21.68
N PRO A 143 1.66 1.86 20.57
CA PRO A 143 0.89 2.12 19.36
C PRO A 143 -0.60 1.93 19.60
N ARG A 144 -1.40 2.82 19.02
CA ARG A 144 -2.86 2.79 19.08
C ARG A 144 -3.43 2.03 17.89
N GLY A 145 -4.59 1.43 18.11
CA GLY A 145 -5.26 0.63 17.09
C GLY A 145 -5.17 -0.87 17.36
N ALA A 146 -6.10 -1.61 16.79
CA ALA A 146 -6.24 -3.05 17.05
C ALA A 146 -5.04 -3.86 16.52
N ASP A 147 -4.42 -3.41 15.44
CA ASP A 147 -3.41 -4.15 14.69
C ASP A 147 -2.12 -3.31 14.47
N ALA A 148 -1.80 -2.45 15.42
CA ALA A 148 -0.64 -1.57 15.35
C ALA A 148 -0.66 -0.58 14.15
N ASP A 149 -1.85 -0.08 13.77
CA ASP A 149 -2.02 0.89 12.68
C ASP A 149 -1.09 2.10 12.81
N GLU A 150 -0.84 2.55 14.06
CA GLU A 150 0.08 3.66 14.32
C GLU A 150 1.53 3.28 13.98
N ALA A 151 1.95 2.05 14.29
CA ALA A 151 3.29 1.56 13.93
C ALA A 151 3.44 1.44 12.40
N ASP A 152 2.40 0.96 11.72
CA ASP A 152 2.34 0.88 10.25
C ASP A 152 2.42 2.28 9.61
N ALA A 153 1.75 3.27 10.20
CA ALA A 153 1.82 4.65 9.72
C ALA A 153 3.23 5.24 9.91
N ILE A 154 3.86 5.00 11.06
CA ILE A 154 5.21 5.50 11.37
C ILE A 154 6.26 4.90 10.45
N ILE A 155 6.27 3.57 10.28
CA ILE A 155 7.24 2.93 9.38
C ILE A 155 7.02 3.35 7.93
N SER A 156 5.76 3.50 7.51
CA SER A 156 5.45 3.96 6.17
C SER A 156 5.94 5.39 5.94
N ALA A 157 5.74 6.30 6.89
CA ALA A 157 6.25 7.66 6.78
C ALA A 157 7.78 7.70 6.66
N ALA A 158 8.48 6.88 7.46
CA ALA A 158 9.94 6.76 7.39
C ALA A 158 10.41 6.23 6.04
N ALA A 159 9.80 5.13 5.57
CA ALA A 159 10.11 4.51 4.30
C ALA A 159 9.81 5.45 3.11
N LEU A 160 8.65 6.11 3.11
CA LEU A 160 8.27 7.06 2.07
C LEU A 160 9.28 8.21 1.98
N ARG A 161 9.66 8.81 3.12
CA ARG A 161 10.68 9.87 3.14
C ARG A 161 12.00 9.38 2.58
N TRP A 162 12.44 8.19 2.97
CA TRP A 162 13.69 7.60 2.51
C TRP A 162 13.65 7.32 1.01
N PHE A 163 12.63 6.62 0.52
CA PHE A 163 12.46 6.28 -0.90
C PHE A 163 12.28 7.51 -1.78
N ALA A 164 11.51 8.51 -1.32
CA ALA A 164 11.31 9.75 -2.09
C ALA A 164 12.62 10.51 -2.32
N GLY A 165 13.59 10.38 -1.42
CA GLY A 165 14.94 10.91 -1.60
C GLY A 165 15.81 10.14 -2.59
N GLN A 166 15.39 8.93 -2.99
CA GLN A 166 16.11 8.10 -3.97
C GLN A 166 15.51 8.32 -5.35
N GLY A 167 16.17 9.07 -6.20
CA GLY A 167 15.65 9.43 -7.52
C GLY A 167 15.16 8.24 -8.35
N ALA A 168 15.83 7.09 -8.27
CA ALA A 168 15.45 5.87 -8.97
C ALA A 168 14.07 5.32 -8.57
N THR A 169 13.59 5.59 -7.35
CA THR A 169 12.28 5.10 -6.88
C THR A 169 11.12 5.68 -7.69
N TRP A 170 11.28 6.85 -8.28
CA TRP A 170 10.26 7.49 -9.10
C TRP A 170 10.14 6.90 -10.51
N THR A 171 11.09 6.06 -10.91
CA THR A 171 11.03 5.33 -12.18
C THR A 171 10.22 4.05 -11.99
N ALA A 172 9.03 4.03 -12.57
CA ALA A 172 8.16 2.86 -12.50
C ALA A 172 8.45 1.88 -13.64
N PRO A 173 8.37 0.55 -13.41
CA PRO A 173 8.50 -0.42 -14.49
C PRO A 173 7.31 -0.35 -15.45
N PRO A 174 7.43 -0.85 -16.70
CA PRO A 174 6.37 -0.78 -17.70
C PRO A 174 5.03 -1.36 -17.24
N ALA A 175 5.04 -2.45 -16.47
CA ALA A 175 3.83 -3.06 -15.92
C ALA A 175 3.01 -2.12 -15.02
N ALA A 176 3.67 -1.17 -14.37
CA ALA A 176 3.04 -0.23 -13.45
C ALA A 176 2.02 0.68 -14.12
N ALA A 177 2.16 0.93 -15.41
CA ALA A 177 1.21 1.75 -16.18
C ALA A 177 -0.21 1.14 -16.21
N LEU A 178 -0.32 -0.18 -16.09
CA LEU A 178 -1.60 -0.91 -16.10
C LEU A 178 -2.04 -1.36 -14.71
N GLU A 179 -1.08 -1.76 -13.88
CA GLU A 179 -1.38 -2.44 -12.62
C GLU A 179 -1.20 -1.56 -11.37
N GLY A 180 -0.57 -0.39 -11.51
CA GLY A 180 -0.04 0.36 -10.38
C GLY A 180 1.22 -0.28 -9.82
N TRP A 181 1.84 0.35 -8.82
CA TRP A 181 3.07 -0.15 -8.21
C TRP A 181 3.15 0.26 -6.74
N ILE A 182 3.58 -0.66 -5.88
CA ILE A 182 3.84 -0.36 -4.47
C ILE A 182 5.13 0.46 -4.40
N PHE A 183 5.07 1.64 -3.80
CA PHE A 183 6.19 2.56 -3.75
C PHE A 183 7.37 1.97 -2.95
N GLY A 184 8.55 2.01 -3.55
CA GLY A 184 9.78 1.45 -2.96
C GLY A 184 9.99 -0.05 -3.23
N VAL A 185 9.07 -0.75 -3.88
CA VAL A 185 9.31 -2.11 -4.38
C VAL A 185 10.17 -2.02 -5.64
N PRO A 186 11.32 -2.73 -5.71
CA PRO A 186 12.18 -2.68 -6.89
C PRO A 186 11.54 -3.41 -8.07
N ASP A 187 11.93 -3.01 -9.27
CA ASP A 187 11.72 -3.85 -10.46
C ASP A 187 12.67 -5.06 -10.36
N VAL A 188 12.11 -6.24 -10.51
CA VAL A 188 12.86 -7.52 -10.47
C VAL A 188 12.81 -8.27 -11.82
N SER A 189 12.38 -7.55 -12.88
CA SER A 189 12.36 -8.08 -14.24
C SER A 189 13.74 -8.14 -14.89
#